data_54d4bb6f336cec400c169d2c1f3414ce
#
_entry.id   54d4bb6f336cec400c169d2c1f3414ce
#
_cell.length_a   1.000
_cell.length_b   1.000
_cell.length_c   1.000
_cell.angle_alpha   90.00
_cell.angle_beta   90.00
_cell.angle_gamma   90.00
#
_symmetry.space_group_name_H-M   'P 1'
#
loop_
_entity.id
_entity.type
_entity.pdbx_description
1 polymer ?
#
loop_
_entity_poly.entity_id
_entity_poly.type
_entity_poly.pdbx_seq_one_letter_code
_entity_poly.pdbx_strand_id
1 'polypeptide(L)'
;MDYKTSGVDIEAGNSFVNKIKDTVMSTHRPEVMGGFGGFNGAIKIPPQYKNPVLVSGTDGVGTKLRLAHTWGIHDNVGKDLVAMCVNDVITCGAEPLYFLDYIATGKLEPNVLGEVVELSLIHI
;
A
#
# COMPACT_ATOMS: atom_id res chain seq x y z
N MET A 1 20.26 -24.01 -6.73
CA MET A 1 19.17 -23.23 -6.09
C MET A 1 19.31 -21.81 -6.60
N ASP A 2 18.34 -21.30 -7.32
CA ASP A 2 18.32 -19.93 -7.80
C ASP A 2 17.22 -19.13 -7.09
N TYR A 3 17.24 -17.82 -7.22
CA TYR A 3 16.26 -16.95 -6.56
C TYR A 3 14.83 -17.26 -6.99
N LYS A 4 14.59 -17.60 -8.24
CA LYS A 4 13.27 -17.90 -8.81
C LYS A 4 12.68 -19.19 -8.21
N THR A 5 13.49 -20.22 -8.04
CA THR A 5 13.06 -21.48 -7.36
C THR A 5 12.82 -21.31 -5.86
N SER A 6 13.39 -20.26 -5.26
CA SER A 6 13.18 -19.89 -3.85
C SER A 6 11.98 -18.97 -3.64
N GLY A 7 11.21 -18.67 -4.68
CA GLY A 7 10.02 -17.79 -4.59
C GLY A 7 10.31 -16.30 -4.85
N VAL A 8 11.57 -15.93 -5.15
CA VAL A 8 11.96 -14.54 -5.46
C VAL A 8 12.09 -14.38 -6.97
N ASP A 9 11.05 -13.84 -7.60
CA ASP A 9 11.02 -13.56 -9.04
C ASP A 9 11.13 -12.03 -9.27
N ILE A 10 12.33 -11.58 -9.66
CA ILE A 10 12.62 -10.16 -9.89
C ILE A 10 11.83 -9.62 -11.09
N GLU A 11 11.65 -10.44 -12.13
CA GLU A 11 10.90 -10.03 -13.33
C GLU A 11 9.41 -9.85 -13.01
N ALA A 12 8.84 -10.78 -12.24
CA ALA A 12 7.48 -10.65 -11.73
C ALA A 12 7.32 -9.40 -10.84
N GLY A 13 8.31 -9.10 -9.99
CA GLY A 13 8.34 -7.89 -9.18
C GLY A 13 8.33 -6.62 -10.03
N ASN A 14 9.19 -6.53 -11.03
CA ASN A 14 9.24 -5.38 -11.94
C ASN A 14 7.95 -5.22 -12.75
N SER A 15 7.39 -6.33 -13.22
CA SER A 15 6.12 -6.35 -13.95
C SER A 15 4.97 -5.87 -13.07
N PHE A 16 4.92 -6.32 -11.82
CA PHE A 16 3.93 -5.87 -10.84
C PHE A 16 4.03 -4.37 -10.56
N VAL A 17 5.23 -3.87 -10.28
CA VAL A 17 5.46 -2.44 -10.06
C VAL A 17 5.02 -1.61 -11.26
N ASN A 18 5.34 -2.03 -12.47
CA ASN A 18 4.90 -1.34 -13.68
C ASN A 18 3.37 -1.36 -13.84
N LYS A 19 2.72 -2.46 -13.47
CA LYS A 19 1.26 -2.61 -13.57
C LYS A 19 0.52 -1.63 -12.66
N ILE A 20 0.97 -1.43 -11.43
CA ILE A 20 0.30 -0.57 -10.45
C ILE A 20 0.72 0.90 -10.53
N LYS A 21 1.72 1.23 -11.32
CA LYS A 21 2.35 2.55 -11.36
C LYS A 21 1.36 3.69 -11.57
N ASP A 22 0.55 3.61 -12.61
CA ASP A 22 -0.36 4.70 -12.97
C ASP A 22 -1.45 4.88 -11.92
N THR A 23 -1.95 3.80 -11.35
CA THR A 23 -2.94 3.81 -10.27
C THR A 23 -2.36 4.44 -9.01
N VAL A 24 -1.15 4.06 -8.60
CA VAL A 24 -0.45 4.68 -7.45
C VAL A 24 -0.21 6.17 -7.71
N MET A 25 0.29 6.52 -8.88
CA MET A 25 0.57 7.92 -9.22
C MET A 25 -0.69 8.80 -9.24
N SER A 26 -1.86 8.23 -9.54
CA SER A 26 -3.12 8.98 -9.53
C SER A 26 -3.56 9.46 -8.14
N THR A 27 -3.05 8.84 -7.07
CA THR A 27 -3.33 9.23 -5.68
C THR A 27 -2.34 10.24 -5.11
N HIS A 28 -1.26 10.56 -5.85
CA HIS A 28 -0.22 11.44 -5.34
C HIS A 28 -0.73 12.88 -5.18
N ARG A 29 -0.58 13.40 -3.98
CA ARG A 29 -0.80 14.81 -3.65
C ARG A 29 0.40 15.65 -4.11
N PRO A 30 0.23 16.98 -4.27
CA PRO A 30 1.34 17.88 -4.65
C PRO A 30 2.53 17.85 -3.70
N GLU A 31 2.31 17.44 -2.46
CA GLU A 31 3.33 17.34 -1.42
C GLU A 31 4.20 16.09 -1.55
N VAL A 32 3.79 15.08 -2.32
CA VAL A 32 4.59 13.87 -2.52
C VAL A 32 5.84 14.21 -3.30
N MET A 33 6.98 13.80 -2.78
CA MET A 33 8.30 14.05 -3.35
C MET A 33 8.91 12.77 -3.93
N GLY A 34 9.53 12.92 -5.09
CA GLY A 34 10.18 11.79 -5.77
C GLY A 34 9.24 11.04 -6.70
N GLY A 35 9.78 10.01 -7.35
CA GLY A 35 9.06 9.15 -8.29
C GLY A 35 8.63 7.83 -7.66
N PHE A 36 7.70 7.14 -8.34
CA PHE A 36 7.30 5.79 -7.98
C PHE A 36 8.42 4.77 -8.27
N GLY A 37 8.56 3.77 -7.39
CA GLY A 37 9.55 2.68 -7.54
C GLY A 37 10.87 2.91 -6.80
N GLY A 38 10.99 3.97 -6.01
CA GLY A 38 12.09 4.16 -5.05
C GLY A 38 11.95 3.27 -3.80
N PHE A 39 13.00 3.24 -2.97
CA PHE A 39 13.02 2.47 -1.72
C PHE A 39 12.39 3.19 -0.53
N ASN A 40 11.97 4.43 -0.70
CA ASN A 40 11.36 5.24 0.33
C ASN A 40 10.23 6.10 -0.23
N GLY A 41 9.33 6.52 0.66
CA GLY A 41 8.36 7.57 0.38
C GLY A 41 8.76 8.86 1.08
N ALA A 42 8.67 9.98 0.38
CA ALA A 42 8.92 11.30 0.93
C ALA A 42 7.74 12.22 0.68
N ILE A 43 7.35 12.98 1.69
CA ILE A 43 6.27 13.95 1.61
C ILE A 43 6.68 15.26 2.30
N LYS A 44 6.35 16.37 1.68
CA LYS A 44 6.44 17.68 2.31
C LYS A 44 5.31 17.85 3.31
N ILE A 45 5.61 18.33 4.50
CA ILE A 45 4.55 18.74 5.42
C ILE A 45 3.81 19.92 4.82
N PRO A 46 2.47 19.86 4.68
CA PRO A 46 1.69 20.96 4.14
C PRO A 46 1.88 22.26 4.95
N PRO A 47 2.03 23.41 4.31
CA PRO A 47 2.46 24.66 4.97
C PRO A 47 1.41 25.26 5.92
N GLN A 48 0.19 24.80 5.89
CA GLN A 48 -0.88 25.21 6.82
C GLN A 48 -0.63 24.77 8.27
N TYR A 49 0.20 23.74 8.48
CA TYR A 49 0.52 23.25 9.83
C TYR A 49 1.69 24.04 10.42
N LYS A 50 1.41 24.88 11.42
CA LYS A 50 2.43 25.76 12.03
C LYS A 50 3.41 25.00 12.94
N ASN A 51 2.93 24.02 13.68
CA ASN A 51 3.70 23.17 14.60
C ASN A 51 3.28 21.73 14.41
N PRO A 52 3.65 21.10 13.29
CA PRO A 52 3.19 19.77 12.95
C PRO A 52 3.75 18.70 13.89
N VAL A 53 2.89 17.78 14.29
CA VAL A 53 3.26 16.52 14.92
C VAL A 53 2.93 15.41 13.94
N LEU A 54 3.89 14.55 13.64
CA LEU A 54 3.68 13.39 12.79
C LEU A 54 3.14 12.24 13.64
N VAL A 55 1.99 11.72 13.24
CA VAL A 55 1.38 10.52 13.80
C VAL A 55 1.50 9.42 12.76
N SER A 56 1.92 8.25 13.20
CA SER A 56 2.07 7.07 12.33
C SER A 56 1.33 5.91 12.93
N GLY A 57 0.53 5.24 12.13
CA GLY A 57 -0.10 3.97 12.43
C GLY A 57 0.36 2.92 11.42
N THR A 58 0.40 1.68 11.84
CA THR A 58 0.66 0.54 10.95
C THR A 58 -0.13 -0.66 11.44
N ASP A 59 -0.91 -1.24 10.55
CA ASP A 59 -1.70 -2.42 10.84
C ASP A 59 -1.80 -3.31 9.60
N GLY A 60 -2.22 -4.55 9.80
CA GLY A 60 -2.49 -5.51 8.73
C GLY A 60 -3.96 -5.90 8.71
N VAL A 61 -4.39 -6.51 7.61
CA VAL A 61 -5.79 -6.99 7.46
C VAL A 61 -6.15 -8.09 8.46
N GLY A 62 -5.14 -8.78 9.02
CA GLY A 62 -5.33 -9.83 10.01
C GLY A 62 -5.86 -11.15 9.42
N THR A 63 -6.61 -11.91 10.22
CA THR A 63 -7.07 -13.27 9.87
C THR A 63 -8.05 -13.32 8.70
N LYS A 64 -8.67 -12.21 8.33
CA LYS A 64 -9.52 -12.08 7.15
C LYS A 64 -8.81 -12.46 5.86
N LEU A 65 -7.49 -12.22 5.76
CA LEU A 65 -6.67 -12.67 4.63
C LEU A 65 -6.76 -14.17 4.38
N ARG A 66 -6.87 -14.98 5.44
CA ARG A 66 -7.00 -16.43 5.30
C ARG A 66 -8.31 -16.81 4.60
N LEU A 67 -9.39 -16.10 4.88
CA LEU A 67 -10.67 -16.31 4.20
C LEU A 67 -10.59 -15.86 2.73
N ALA A 68 -9.99 -14.71 2.47
CA ALA A 68 -9.77 -14.21 1.12
C ALA A 68 -8.99 -15.22 0.25
N HIS A 69 -7.92 -15.77 0.79
CA HIS A 69 -7.17 -16.85 0.12
C HIS A 69 -7.98 -18.13 -0.08
N THR A 70 -8.74 -18.55 0.93
CA THR A 70 -9.53 -19.79 0.84
C THR A 70 -10.62 -19.71 -0.21
N TRP A 71 -11.23 -18.54 -0.36
CA TRP A 71 -12.35 -18.31 -1.29
C TRP A 71 -11.92 -17.71 -2.63
N GLY A 72 -10.66 -17.27 -2.75
CA GLY A 72 -10.17 -16.58 -3.94
C GLY A 72 -10.85 -15.22 -4.16
N ILE A 73 -11.30 -14.56 -3.08
CA ILE A 73 -12.00 -13.28 -3.11
C ILE A 73 -11.12 -12.22 -2.44
N HIS A 74 -10.57 -11.31 -3.23
CA HIS A 74 -9.61 -10.30 -2.77
C HIS A 74 -10.11 -8.86 -2.90
N ASP A 75 -11.30 -8.66 -3.41
CA ASP A 75 -11.89 -7.38 -3.81
C ASP A 75 -12.16 -6.39 -2.66
N ASN A 76 -12.15 -6.82 -1.41
CA ASN A 76 -12.34 -5.95 -0.25
C ASN A 76 -11.10 -5.82 0.65
N VAL A 77 -10.07 -6.63 0.43
CA VAL A 77 -8.88 -6.67 1.27
C VAL A 77 -8.13 -5.34 1.30
N GLY A 78 -8.01 -4.68 0.16
CA GLY A 78 -7.36 -3.37 0.06
C GLY A 78 -8.09 -2.27 0.84
N LYS A 79 -9.42 -2.26 0.78
CA LYS A 79 -10.25 -1.32 1.57
C LYS A 79 -10.07 -1.52 3.07
N ASP A 80 -10.09 -2.77 3.51
CA ASP A 80 -9.91 -3.11 4.92
C ASP A 80 -8.53 -2.66 5.41
N LEU A 81 -7.48 -2.85 4.60
CA LEU A 81 -6.12 -2.44 4.93
C LEU A 81 -6.02 -0.93 5.20
N VAL A 82 -6.53 -0.12 4.27
CA VAL A 82 -6.53 1.33 4.42
C VAL A 82 -7.39 1.76 5.61
N ALA A 83 -8.58 1.19 5.77
CA ALA A 83 -9.48 1.53 6.85
C ALA A 83 -8.87 1.24 8.22
N MET A 84 -8.18 0.11 8.41
CA MET A 84 -7.52 -0.22 9.68
C MET A 84 -6.45 0.80 10.03
N CYS A 85 -5.56 1.13 9.10
CA CYS A 85 -4.49 2.11 9.34
C CYS A 85 -5.02 3.54 9.54
N VAL A 86 -6.00 3.96 8.75
CA VAL A 86 -6.58 5.30 8.84
C VAL A 86 -7.38 5.48 10.13
N ASN A 87 -8.14 4.47 10.54
CA ASN A 87 -8.91 4.53 11.78
C ASN A 87 -8.01 4.77 13.00
N ASP A 88 -6.85 4.14 13.06
CA ASP A 88 -5.89 4.38 14.14
C ASP A 88 -5.39 5.82 14.16
N VAL A 89 -5.05 6.37 13.01
CA VAL A 89 -4.55 7.74 12.86
C VAL A 89 -5.61 8.78 13.25
N ILE A 90 -6.85 8.61 12.83
CA ILE A 90 -7.91 9.59 13.10
C ILE A 90 -8.40 9.58 14.55
N THR A 91 -8.13 8.55 15.34
CA THR A 91 -8.52 8.51 16.77
C THR A 91 -7.94 9.64 17.60
N CYS A 92 -6.79 10.19 17.21
CA CYS A 92 -6.18 11.35 17.84
C CYS A 92 -6.44 12.68 17.10
N GLY A 93 -7.33 12.67 16.10
CA GLY A 93 -7.67 13.85 15.30
C GLY A 93 -6.61 14.21 14.23
N ALA A 94 -5.71 13.28 13.91
CA ALA A 94 -4.71 13.50 12.86
C ALA A 94 -5.33 13.36 11.46
N GLU A 95 -4.83 14.16 10.50
CA GLU A 95 -5.19 14.07 9.09
C GLU A 95 -4.30 13.05 8.38
N PRO A 96 -4.85 12.04 7.68
CA PRO A 96 -4.06 11.15 6.83
C PRO A 96 -3.39 11.93 5.70
N LEU A 97 -2.07 11.84 5.58
CA LEU A 97 -1.29 12.54 4.57
C LEU A 97 -0.79 11.63 3.47
N TYR A 98 -0.39 10.41 3.82
CA TYR A 98 0.13 9.40 2.89
C TYR A 98 -0.02 8.01 3.48
N PHE A 99 0.07 7.03 2.62
CA PHE A 99 0.02 5.62 2.98
C PHE A 99 1.28 4.91 2.42
N LEU A 100 1.93 4.13 3.26
CA LEU A 100 3.04 3.27 2.86
C LEU A 100 2.55 1.82 2.92
N ASP A 101 2.55 1.16 1.78
CA ASP A 101 2.11 -0.22 1.69
C ASP A 101 3.30 -1.18 1.66
N TYR A 102 3.20 -2.27 2.41
CA TYR A 102 4.18 -3.34 2.42
C TYR A 102 3.48 -4.68 2.16
N ILE A 103 3.89 -5.34 1.10
CA ILE A 103 3.32 -6.62 0.67
C ILE A 103 4.32 -7.74 0.95
N ALA A 104 3.98 -8.62 1.90
CA ALA A 104 4.73 -9.85 2.16
C ALA A 104 3.95 -11.06 1.61
N THR A 105 4.56 -11.79 0.71
CA THR A 105 3.94 -12.98 0.09
C THR A 105 4.97 -14.07 -0.16
N GLY A 106 4.56 -15.31 -0.04
CA GLY A 106 5.42 -16.47 -0.39
C GLY A 106 5.65 -16.62 -1.90
N LYS A 107 4.69 -16.17 -2.70
CA LYS A 107 4.78 -16.12 -4.16
C LYS A 107 4.07 -14.89 -4.66
N LEU A 108 4.74 -14.13 -5.51
CA LEU A 108 4.16 -12.95 -6.12
C LEU A 108 3.21 -13.35 -7.25
N GLU A 109 1.92 -13.01 -7.09
CA GLU A 109 0.89 -13.15 -8.11
C GLU A 109 0.41 -11.76 -8.56
N PRO A 110 0.98 -11.20 -9.65
CA PRO A 110 0.78 -9.80 -10.02
C PRO A 110 -0.68 -9.40 -10.27
N ASN A 111 -1.52 -10.34 -10.68
CA ASN A 111 -2.93 -10.05 -10.92
C ASN A 111 -3.70 -9.89 -9.62
N VAL A 112 -3.57 -10.82 -8.69
CA VAL A 112 -4.24 -10.78 -7.38
C VAL A 112 -3.79 -9.57 -6.58
N LEU A 113 -2.47 -9.34 -6.51
CA LEU A 113 -1.94 -8.20 -5.77
C LEU A 113 -2.25 -6.86 -6.46
N GLY A 114 -2.36 -6.85 -7.80
CA GLY A 114 -2.82 -5.68 -8.53
C GLY A 114 -4.23 -5.25 -8.11
N GLU A 115 -5.16 -6.19 -8.02
CA GLU A 115 -6.54 -5.93 -7.54
C GLU A 115 -6.56 -5.38 -6.11
N VAL A 116 -5.76 -5.97 -5.21
CA VAL A 116 -5.67 -5.51 -3.81
C VAL A 116 -5.17 -4.06 -3.74
N VAL A 117 -4.09 -3.74 -4.47
CA VAL A 117 -3.53 -2.38 -4.50
C VAL A 117 -4.50 -1.40 -5.13
N GLU A 118 -5.12 -1.74 -6.25
CA GLU A 118 -6.08 -0.89 -6.93
C GLU A 118 -7.25 -0.50 -6.00
N LEU A 119 -7.77 -1.47 -5.24
CA LEU A 119 -8.85 -1.24 -4.29
C LEU A 119 -8.40 -0.50 -3.01
N SER A 120 -7.14 -0.61 -2.61
CA SER A 120 -6.56 0.23 -1.55
C SER A 120 -6.55 1.70 -1.99
N LEU A 121 -6.16 1.97 -3.23
CA LEU A 121 -5.94 3.32 -3.75
C LEU A 121 -7.24 4.08 -4.04
N ILE A 122 -8.34 3.41 -4.31
CA ILE A 122 -9.66 4.04 -4.52
C ILE A 122 -10.13 4.77 -3.24
N HIS A 123 -9.60 4.42 -2.08
CA HIS A 123 -10.02 4.94 -0.78
C HIS A 123 -8.99 5.86 -0.11
N ILE A 124 -7.88 6.12 -0.79
CA ILE A 124 -6.88 7.10 -0.39
C ILE A 124 -7.14 8.40 -1.15
#